data_27e9d8edd5332152b92b37375825df90
#
_entry.id   27e9d8edd5332152b92b37375825df90
#
_cell.length_a   1.000
_cell.length_b   1.000
_cell.length_c   1.000
_cell.angle_alpha   90.00
_cell.angle_beta   90.00
_cell.angle_gamma   90.00
#
_symmetry.space_group_name_H-M   'P 1'
#
loop_
_entity.id
_entity.type
_entity.pdbx_description
1 polymer ?
#
loop_
_entity_poly.entity_id
_entity_poly.type
_entity_poly.pdbx_seq_one_letter_code
_entity_poly.pdbx_strand_id
1 'polypeptide(L)'
;MKILFNRQFLDHNIKSPFEGPYRLKAFAGLPDENSVDGEPYLTLVHTPEYIDYIKQACEEDIYLAEVKITHETYRAATIAVGLTIRASEKGDFAVVRPPGHHAGRNNTSGFCLFNNIAIAAQKLVNEGNKVCILD
;
A
#
# COMPACT_ATOMS: atom_id res chain seq x y z
N MET A 1 8.29 0.12 19.57
CA MET A 1 7.28 -0.08 18.49
C MET A 1 6.44 1.18 18.38
N LYS A 2 6.40 1.78 17.22
CA LYS A 2 5.53 2.93 16.91
C LYS A 2 4.37 2.48 16.05
N ILE A 3 3.23 3.15 16.12
CA ILE A 3 2.15 3.02 15.15
C ILE A 3 2.39 4.04 14.05
N LEU A 4 2.56 3.57 12.83
CA LEU A 4 2.78 4.39 11.64
C LEU A 4 1.47 4.57 10.90
N PHE A 5 1.13 5.81 10.60
CA PHE A 5 -0.11 6.19 9.91
C PHE A 5 0.14 7.40 9.01
N ASN A 6 -0.68 7.57 7.98
CA ASN A 6 -0.72 8.77 7.17
C ASN A 6 -2.16 9.09 6.78
N ARG A 7 -2.58 10.36 6.94
CA ARG A 7 -3.97 10.76 6.63
C ARG A 7 -4.34 10.59 5.15
N GLN A 8 -3.36 10.50 4.25
CA GLN A 8 -3.59 10.20 2.83
C GLN A 8 -4.37 8.89 2.61
N PHE A 9 -4.31 7.96 3.57
CA PHE A 9 -5.13 6.75 3.54
C PHE A 9 -6.63 7.01 3.64
N LEU A 10 -7.03 8.15 4.21
CA LEU A 10 -8.42 8.56 4.30
C LEU A 10 -8.92 9.16 2.98
N ASP A 11 -8.02 9.70 2.16
CA ASP A 11 -8.33 10.28 0.85
C ASP A 11 -8.53 9.22 -0.23
N HIS A 12 -8.06 7.99 -0.01
CA HIS A 12 -8.44 6.81 -0.78
C HIS A 12 -9.90 6.47 -0.45
N ASN A 13 -10.82 7.28 -0.98
CA ASN A 13 -12.23 7.25 -0.64
C ASN A 13 -13.02 6.41 -1.64
N ILE A 14 -12.89 5.10 -1.50
CA ILE A 14 -13.74 4.15 -2.20
C ILE A 14 -15.09 4.02 -1.50
N LYS A 15 -16.16 3.97 -2.28
CA LYS A 15 -17.51 3.78 -1.77
C LYS A 15 -17.80 2.27 -1.55
N SER A 16 -17.06 1.64 -0.66
CA SER A 16 -17.24 0.25 -0.30
C SER A 16 -17.67 0.11 1.16
N PRO A 17 -18.66 -0.74 1.48
CA PRO A 17 -19.00 -1.04 2.87
C PRO A 17 -17.97 -1.93 3.57
N PHE A 18 -17.03 -2.54 2.82
CA PHE A 18 -16.06 -3.50 3.35
C PHE A 18 -14.66 -2.88 3.51
N GLU A 19 -14.28 -1.97 2.61
CA GLU A 19 -12.98 -1.33 2.59
C GLU A 19 -13.14 0.18 2.36
N GLY A 20 -13.22 0.97 3.42
CA GLY A 20 -13.43 2.40 3.36
C GLY A 20 -12.61 3.18 4.39
N PRO A 21 -12.49 4.51 4.25
CA PRO A 21 -11.69 5.34 5.16
C PRO A 21 -12.17 5.29 6.60
N TYR A 22 -13.46 4.98 6.84
CA TYR A 22 -14.03 4.84 8.18
C TYR A 22 -13.30 3.82 9.06
N ARG A 23 -12.67 2.80 8.45
CA ARG A 23 -11.90 1.76 9.18
C ARG A 23 -10.70 2.32 9.92
N LEU A 24 -10.17 3.44 9.46
CA LEU A 24 -8.99 4.08 10.05
C LEU A 24 -9.30 5.33 10.88
N LYS A 25 -10.57 5.64 11.14
CA LYS A 25 -10.96 6.83 11.92
C LYS A 25 -10.30 6.90 13.30
N ALA A 26 -10.11 5.76 13.95
CA ALA A 26 -9.47 5.71 15.27
C ALA A 26 -8.00 6.18 15.25
N PHE A 27 -7.37 6.17 14.09
CA PHE A 27 -5.97 6.57 13.90
C PHE A 27 -5.81 7.98 13.34
N ALA A 28 -6.91 8.65 12.97
CA ALA A 28 -6.87 9.96 12.31
C ALA A 28 -6.20 11.08 13.13
N GLY A 29 -6.03 10.88 14.43
CA GLY A 29 -5.32 11.81 15.33
C GLY A 29 -3.82 11.56 15.43
N LEU A 30 -3.30 10.51 14.79
CA LEU A 30 -1.86 10.26 14.78
C LEU A 30 -1.14 11.22 13.82
N PRO A 31 0.15 11.52 14.08
CA PRO A 31 0.96 12.32 13.17
C PRO A 31 1.16 11.56 11.84
N ASP A 32 1.22 12.33 10.75
CA ASP A 32 1.54 11.76 9.44
C ASP A 32 2.99 11.26 9.39
N GLU A 33 3.16 10.02 8.95
CA GLU A 33 4.46 9.41 8.70
C GLU A 33 4.62 9.14 7.20
N ASN A 34 5.72 9.56 6.62
CA ASN A 34 6.07 9.35 5.21
C ASN A 34 7.59 9.29 5.00
N SER A 35 8.31 8.78 6.00
CA SER A 35 9.78 8.73 6.00
C SER A 35 10.39 7.85 4.91
N VAL A 36 9.62 6.98 4.28
CA VAL A 36 10.04 6.11 3.17
C VAL A 36 9.11 6.31 1.99
N ASP A 37 9.65 6.74 0.85
CA ASP A 37 8.94 6.70 -0.42
C ASP A 37 8.85 5.26 -0.92
N GLY A 38 7.64 4.75 -1.08
CA GLY A 38 7.40 3.37 -1.53
C GLY A 38 7.52 3.18 -3.05
N GLU A 39 7.38 4.25 -3.84
CA GLU A 39 7.32 4.15 -5.31
C GLU A 39 8.58 3.47 -5.92
N PRO A 40 9.81 3.80 -5.54
CA PRO A 40 11.01 3.14 -6.08
C PRO A 40 11.10 1.64 -5.80
N TYR A 41 10.35 1.13 -4.82
CA TYR A 41 10.39 -0.28 -4.41
C TYR A 41 9.33 -1.15 -5.10
N LEU A 42 8.40 -0.56 -5.85
CA LEU A 42 7.32 -1.31 -6.52
C LEU A 42 7.86 -2.39 -7.46
N THR A 43 8.97 -2.12 -8.14
CA THR A 43 9.61 -3.05 -9.08
C THR A 43 10.24 -4.28 -8.42
N LEU A 44 10.34 -4.33 -7.10
CA LEU A 44 10.77 -5.55 -6.40
C LEU A 44 9.79 -6.72 -6.59
N VAL A 45 8.52 -6.42 -6.83
CA VAL A 45 7.46 -7.41 -6.99
C VAL A 45 6.72 -7.24 -8.31
N HIS A 46 6.34 -6.01 -8.67
CA HIS A 46 5.52 -5.71 -9.83
C HIS A 46 6.36 -5.39 -11.07
N THR A 47 5.82 -5.68 -12.26
CA THR A 47 6.46 -5.28 -13.51
C THR A 47 6.29 -3.77 -13.76
N PRO A 48 7.23 -3.11 -14.47
CA PRO A 48 7.10 -1.70 -14.84
C PRO A 48 5.80 -1.41 -15.59
N GLU A 49 5.40 -2.28 -16.51
CA GLU A 49 4.17 -2.15 -17.30
C GLU A 49 2.91 -2.16 -16.41
N TYR A 50 2.90 -3.00 -15.38
CA TYR A 50 1.80 -3.05 -14.42
C TYR A 50 1.75 -1.77 -13.56
N ILE A 51 2.90 -1.28 -13.11
CA ILE A 51 3.00 -0.05 -12.33
C ILE A 51 2.47 1.14 -13.15
N ASP A 52 2.88 1.27 -14.41
CA ASP A 52 2.41 2.31 -15.33
C ASP A 52 0.91 2.20 -15.56
N TYR A 53 0.39 0.97 -15.75
CA TYR A 53 -1.04 0.72 -15.88
C TYR A 53 -1.84 1.20 -14.65
N ILE A 54 -1.39 0.86 -13.43
CA ILE A 54 -2.06 1.32 -12.20
C ILE A 54 -2.00 2.85 -12.08
N LYS A 55 -0.88 3.46 -12.40
CA LYS A 55 -0.70 4.91 -12.35
C LYS A 55 -1.68 5.60 -13.30
N GLN A 56 -1.75 5.15 -14.55
CA GLN A 56 -2.69 5.68 -15.54
C GLN A 56 -4.15 5.46 -15.11
N ALA A 57 -4.49 4.26 -14.62
CA ALA A 57 -5.82 3.94 -14.15
C ALA A 57 -6.29 4.86 -13.01
N CYS A 58 -5.38 5.24 -12.10
CA CYS A 58 -5.65 6.19 -11.03
C CYS A 58 -5.86 7.62 -11.57
N GLU A 59 -5.14 8.03 -12.62
CA GLU A 59 -5.34 9.33 -13.28
C GLU A 59 -6.67 9.43 -14.01
N GLU A 60 -7.18 8.30 -14.53
CA GLU A 60 -8.44 8.22 -15.28
C GLU A 60 -9.67 7.96 -14.41
N ASP A 61 -9.52 7.83 -13.10
CA ASP A 61 -10.61 7.60 -12.13
C ASP A 61 -11.49 6.37 -12.49
N ILE A 62 -10.89 5.26 -12.89
CA ILE A 62 -11.61 4.06 -13.34
C ILE A 62 -11.93 3.09 -12.20
N TYR A 63 -12.79 2.10 -12.48
CA TYR A 63 -13.02 0.96 -11.61
C TYR A 63 -11.93 -0.11 -11.83
N LEU A 64 -11.25 -0.47 -10.75
CA LEU A 64 -10.23 -1.50 -10.75
C LEU A 64 -10.18 -2.18 -9.38
N ALA A 65 -9.87 -3.48 -9.33
CA ALA A 65 -9.83 -4.24 -8.06
C ALA A 65 -11.13 -4.11 -7.23
N GLU A 66 -12.29 -4.08 -7.89
CA GLU A 66 -13.63 -3.97 -7.29
C GLU A 66 -13.95 -2.60 -6.71
N VAL A 67 -13.10 -1.60 -6.92
CA VAL A 67 -13.30 -0.24 -6.40
C VAL A 67 -13.06 0.83 -7.46
N LYS A 68 -13.63 2.00 -7.24
CA LYS A 68 -13.25 3.20 -7.99
C LYS A 68 -11.95 3.73 -7.42
N ILE A 69 -10.93 3.83 -8.26
CA ILE A 69 -9.62 4.36 -7.90
C ILE A 69 -9.44 5.77 -8.46
N THR A 70 -8.66 6.59 -7.78
CA THR A 70 -8.44 8.00 -8.08
C THR A 70 -6.95 8.34 -7.98
N HIS A 71 -6.58 9.56 -8.31
CA HIS A 71 -5.21 10.06 -8.12
C HIS A 71 -4.74 9.89 -6.66
N GLU A 72 -5.59 10.15 -5.68
CA GLU A 72 -5.30 9.97 -4.26
C GLU A 72 -5.05 8.49 -3.90
N THR A 73 -5.67 7.57 -4.65
CA THR A 73 -5.45 6.12 -4.47
C THR A 73 -4.01 5.73 -4.74
N TYR A 74 -3.41 6.22 -5.83
CA TYR A 74 -2.01 5.92 -6.16
C TYR A 74 -1.07 6.41 -5.06
N ARG A 75 -1.27 7.64 -4.61
CA ARG A 75 -0.47 8.23 -3.53
C ARG A 75 -0.62 7.45 -2.22
N ALA A 76 -1.84 7.10 -1.84
CA ALA A 76 -2.10 6.28 -0.65
C ALA A 76 -1.40 4.90 -0.77
N ALA A 77 -1.47 4.26 -1.94
CA ALA A 77 -0.87 2.96 -2.18
C ALA A 77 0.67 2.99 -2.09
N THR A 78 1.33 4.01 -2.63
CA THR A 78 2.80 4.15 -2.53
C THR A 78 3.25 4.48 -1.11
N ILE A 79 2.52 5.32 -0.38
CA ILE A 79 2.79 5.57 1.05
C ILE A 79 2.58 4.28 1.86
N ALA A 80 1.54 3.49 1.56
CA ALA A 80 1.31 2.21 2.25
C ALA A 80 2.50 1.25 2.09
N VAL A 81 3.07 1.15 0.90
CA VAL A 81 4.30 0.39 0.64
C VAL A 81 5.46 0.93 1.48
N GLY A 82 5.69 2.24 1.45
CA GLY A 82 6.77 2.89 2.21
C GLY A 82 6.68 2.65 3.71
N LEU A 83 5.48 2.79 4.30
CA LEU A 83 5.28 2.55 5.73
C LEU A 83 5.39 1.07 6.10
N THR A 84 4.99 0.14 5.21
CA THR A 84 5.18 -1.29 5.43
C THR A 84 6.67 -1.65 5.43
N ILE A 85 7.47 -1.10 4.52
CA ILE A 85 8.93 -1.24 4.51
C ILE A 85 9.50 -0.70 5.82
N ARG A 86 9.15 0.52 6.20
CA ARG A 86 9.62 1.15 7.44
C ARG A 86 9.31 0.29 8.67
N ALA A 87 8.07 -0.22 8.76
CA ALA A 87 7.65 -1.07 9.87
C ALA A 87 8.48 -2.36 9.94
N SER A 88 8.70 -3.01 8.79
CA SER A 88 9.47 -4.26 8.72
C SER A 88 10.95 -4.08 9.13
N GLU A 89 11.55 -2.93 8.86
CA GLU A 89 12.94 -2.62 9.20
C GLU A 89 13.14 -2.23 10.68
N LYS A 90 12.13 -1.62 11.29
CA LYS A 90 12.25 -1.02 12.63
C LYS A 90 11.45 -1.72 13.71
N GLY A 91 10.69 -2.76 13.36
CA GLY A 91 9.78 -3.40 14.30
C GLY A 91 8.63 -2.50 14.72
N ASP A 92 8.15 -1.66 13.82
CA ASP A 92 7.02 -0.76 14.01
C ASP A 92 5.72 -1.41 13.49
N PHE A 93 4.57 -0.79 13.74
CA PHE A 93 3.26 -1.26 13.31
C PHE A 93 2.66 -0.30 12.26
N ALA A 94 2.54 -0.75 11.02
CA ALA A 94 1.98 0.05 9.94
C ALA A 94 0.46 -0.15 9.83
N VAL A 95 -0.29 0.94 10.00
CA VAL A 95 -1.75 0.99 9.79
C VAL A 95 -1.99 1.66 8.44
N VAL A 96 -2.12 0.86 7.40
CA VAL A 96 -2.10 1.31 6.01
C VAL A 96 -3.35 0.94 5.23
N ARG A 97 -3.66 1.74 4.20
CA ARG A 97 -4.67 1.55 3.16
C ARG A 97 -4.17 2.16 1.84
N PRO A 98 -4.50 1.57 0.68
CA PRO A 98 -5.23 0.30 0.46
C PRO A 98 -4.50 -0.93 1.00
N PRO A 99 -5.20 -2.08 1.14
CA PRO A 99 -4.54 -3.35 1.43
C PRO A 99 -3.70 -3.82 0.24
N GLY A 100 -2.89 -4.87 0.41
CA GLY A 100 -1.95 -5.29 -0.63
C GLY A 100 -1.83 -6.79 -0.85
N HIS A 101 -2.20 -7.63 0.12
CA HIS A 101 -1.87 -9.06 0.13
C HIS A 101 -2.51 -9.89 -1.00
N HIS A 102 -3.61 -9.42 -1.59
CA HIS A 102 -4.24 -10.08 -2.74
C HIS A 102 -3.67 -9.67 -4.10
N ALA A 103 -2.89 -8.59 -4.18
CA ALA A 103 -2.29 -8.18 -5.44
C ALA A 103 -1.22 -9.17 -5.89
N GLY A 104 -1.33 -9.63 -7.14
CA GLY A 104 -0.29 -10.42 -7.79
C GLY A 104 0.77 -9.55 -8.44
N ARG A 105 1.73 -10.18 -9.13
CA ARG A 105 2.81 -9.47 -9.82
C ARG A 105 2.29 -8.47 -10.86
N ASN A 106 1.24 -8.83 -11.59
CA ASN A 106 0.69 -8.07 -12.72
C ASN A 106 -0.83 -7.97 -12.67
N ASN A 107 -1.46 -8.19 -11.52
CA ASN A 107 -2.92 -8.13 -11.42
C ASN A 107 -3.36 -7.57 -10.07
N THR A 108 -4.47 -6.86 -10.12
CA THR A 108 -5.22 -6.40 -8.95
C THR A 108 -6.21 -7.46 -8.49
N SER A 109 -6.50 -7.52 -7.20
CA SER A 109 -7.56 -8.37 -6.63
C SER A 109 -7.93 -7.89 -5.23
N GLY A 110 -9.17 -8.09 -4.80
CA GLY A 110 -9.59 -7.89 -3.42
C GLY A 110 -9.24 -6.53 -2.83
N PHE A 111 -9.51 -5.44 -3.53
CA PHE A 111 -9.17 -4.05 -3.16
C PHE A 111 -7.66 -3.73 -3.17
N CYS A 112 -6.80 -4.69 -3.55
CA CYS A 112 -5.34 -4.56 -3.51
C CYS A 112 -4.77 -4.15 -4.88
N LEU A 113 -3.95 -3.10 -4.88
CA LEU A 113 -3.25 -2.61 -6.07
C LEU A 113 -1.79 -3.05 -6.07
N PHE A 114 -1.03 -2.71 -5.04
CA PHE A 114 0.35 -3.14 -4.84
C PHE A 114 0.46 -4.04 -3.62
N ASN A 115 1.30 -5.05 -3.70
CA ASN A 115 1.49 -6.01 -2.61
C ASN A 115 2.51 -5.48 -1.58
N ASN A 116 2.04 -4.67 -0.65
CA ASN A 116 2.85 -3.99 0.37
C ASN A 116 3.78 -4.96 1.12
N ILE A 117 3.22 -6.08 1.58
CA ILE A 117 3.95 -7.04 2.42
C ILE A 117 4.97 -7.83 1.59
N ALA A 118 4.64 -8.21 0.35
CA ALA A 118 5.57 -8.90 -0.53
C ALA A 118 6.76 -8.00 -0.92
N ILE A 119 6.51 -6.70 -1.16
CA ILE A 119 7.57 -5.72 -1.47
C ILE A 119 8.51 -5.57 -0.27
N ALA A 120 7.97 -5.38 0.93
CA ALA A 120 8.77 -5.27 2.16
C ALA A 120 9.57 -6.56 2.42
N ALA A 121 8.95 -7.73 2.26
CA ALA A 121 9.61 -9.02 2.41
C ALA A 121 10.75 -9.20 1.38
N GLN A 122 10.50 -8.87 0.10
CA GLN A 122 11.52 -8.98 -0.94
C GLN A 122 12.71 -8.06 -0.68
N LYS A 123 12.45 -6.83 -0.20
CA LYS A 123 13.53 -5.92 0.20
C LYS A 123 14.41 -6.54 1.28
N LEU A 124 13.81 -7.07 2.35
CA LEU A 124 14.56 -7.72 3.44
C LEU A 124 15.32 -8.95 2.96
N VAL A 125 14.75 -9.76 2.06
CA VAL A 125 15.44 -10.92 1.45
C VAL A 125 16.66 -10.47 0.65
N ASN A 126 16.54 -9.40 -0.14
CA ASN A 126 17.66 -8.84 -0.91
C ASN A 126 18.79 -8.32 -0.02
N GLU A 127 18.49 -7.98 1.23
CA GLU A 127 19.45 -7.57 2.26
C GLU A 127 20.03 -8.77 3.06
N GLY A 128 19.69 -10.01 2.66
CA GLY A 128 20.21 -11.24 3.27
C GLY A 128 19.40 -11.77 4.46
N ASN A 129 18.24 -11.21 4.74
CA ASN A 129 17.39 -11.65 5.83
C ASN A 129 16.57 -12.90 5.45
N LYS A 130 16.27 -13.74 6.42
CA LYS A 130 15.26 -14.79 6.30
C LYS A 130 13.91 -14.21 6.74
N VAL A 131 12.91 -14.28 5.89
CA VAL A 131 11.59 -13.67 6.11
C VAL A 131 10.51 -14.74 6.11
N CYS A 132 9.57 -14.62 7.04
CA CYS A 132 8.32 -15.38 7.07
C CYS A 132 7.16 -14.39 7.11
N ILE A 133 6.16 -14.60 6.27
CA ILE A 133 4.91 -13.82 6.28
C ILE A 133 3.84 -14.66 6.98
N LEU A 134 3.17 -14.06 7.93
CA LEU A 134 1.98 -14.60 8.58
C LEU A 134 0.78 -13.75 8.18
N ASP A 135 -0.24 -14.36 7.55
CA ASP A 135 -1.45 -13.68 7.05
C ASP A 135 -2.72 -14.29 7.69
#